data_038469d3d40e1eea8dc870386382b161
#
_entry.id   038469d3d40e1eea8dc870386382b161
#
_cell.length_a   1.000
_cell.length_b   1.000
_cell.length_c   1.000
_cell.angle_alpha   90.00
_cell.angle_beta   90.00
_cell.angle_gamma   90.00
#
_symmetry.space_group_name_H-M   'P 1'
#
loop_
_entity.id
_entity.type
_entity.pdbx_description
1 polymer ?
#
loop_
_entity_poly.entity_id
_entity_poly.type
_entity_poly.pdbx_seq_one_letter_code
_entity_poly.pdbx_strand_id
1 'polypeptide(L)'
;MYKHNAESVDKIKEYFLPMDGMIAIVLDGSVVKGNERPDSDIDALIVVTEEKYAELAAQNRLAEVIPGHCTYEGGYFDVKYKTKAILADAALHASAPTRNAYVKARVLYSSDAEIAPLVEKIAA
;
A
#
# COMPACT_ATOMS: atom_id res chain seq x y z
N MET A 1 -4.97 9.23 -13.94
CA MET A 1 -4.63 7.77 -13.90
C MET A 1 -5.01 7.14 -15.22
N TYR A 2 -4.14 6.36 -15.79
CA TYR A 2 -4.46 5.62 -17.02
C TYR A 2 -5.52 4.56 -16.72
N LYS A 3 -6.36 4.25 -17.72
CA LYS A 3 -7.44 3.28 -17.54
C LYS A 3 -6.96 1.92 -17.04
N HIS A 4 -5.90 1.39 -17.62
CA HIS A 4 -5.36 0.08 -17.18
C HIS A 4 -4.81 0.14 -15.74
N ASN A 5 -4.32 1.29 -15.28
CA ASN A 5 -3.89 1.45 -13.89
C ASN A 5 -5.10 1.45 -12.95
N ALA A 6 -6.20 2.08 -13.34
CA ALA A 6 -7.43 2.06 -12.55
C ALA A 6 -7.99 0.64 -12.42
N GLU A 7 -7.97 -0.14 -13.49
CA GLU A 7 -8.39 -1.54 -13.46
C GLU A 7 -7.46 -2.38 -12.59
N SER A 8 -6.15 -2.12 -12.63
CA SER A 8 -5.18 -2.82 -11.79
C SER A 8 -5.36 -2.49 -10.31
N VAL A 9 -5.76 -1.25 -9.98
CA VAL A 9 -6.08 -0.86 -8.61
C VAL A 9 -7.25 -1.69 -8.08
N ASP A 10 -8.28 -1.92 -8.89
CA ASP A 10 -9.38 -2.79 -8.49
C ASP A 10 -8.91 -4.24 -8.27
N LYS A 11 -7.99 -4.71 -9.09
CA LYS A 11 -7.42 -6.05 -8.95
C LYS A 11 -6.59 -6.22 -7.68
N ILE A 12 -5.85 -5.20 -7.25
CA ILE A 12 -5.11 -5.28 -6.00
C ILE A 12 -6.06 -5.40 -4.81
N LYS A 13 -7.17 -4.69 -4.84
CA LYS A 13 -8.21 -4.83 -3.82
C LYS A 13 -8.77 -6.24 -3.79
N GLU A 14 -9.10 -6.80 -4.95
CA GLU A 14 -9.59 -8.18 -5.06
C GLU A 14 -8.56 -9.20 -4.54
N TYR A 15 -7.29 -8.96 -4.80
CA TYR A 15 -6.22 -9.84 -4.38
C TYR A 15 -6.06 -9.87 -2.86
N PHE A 16 -6.15 -8.70 -2.20
CA PHE A 16 -5.85 -8.61 -0.77
C PHE A 16 -7.06 -8.73 0.14
N LEU A 17 -8.27 -8.46 -0.33
CA LEU A 17 -9.48 -8.58 0.53
C LEU A 17 -9.63 -9.95 1.19
N PRO A 18 -9.34 -11.08 0.49
CA PRO A 18 -9.44 -12.41 1.13
C PRO A 18 -8.29 -12.74 2.09
N MET A 19 -7.23 -11.93 2.12
CA MET A 19 -6.07 -12.24 2.95
C MET A 19 -6.42 -12.18 4.43
N ASP A 20 -6.12 -13.26 5.16
CA ASP A 20 -6.30 -13.32 6.61
C ASP A 20 -5.32 -12.36 7.28
N GLY A 21 -5.83 -11.55 8.20
CA GLY A 21 -5.02 -10.56 8.91
C GLY A 21 -4.81 -9.24 8.16
N MET A 22 -5.40 -9.06 6.99
CA MET A 22 -5.32 -7.80 6.27
C MET A 22 -6.28 -6.78 6.90
N ILE A 23 -5.77 -5.57 7.18
CA ILE A 23 -6.54 -4.50 7.82
C ILE A 23 -6.87 -3.39 6.82
N ALA A 24 -5.88 -2.97 6.03
CA ALA A 24 -6.08 -1.85 5.11
C ALA A 24 -5.17 -1.95 3.90
N ILE A 25 -5.60 -1.31 2.81
CA ILE A 25 -4.85 -1.17 1.56
C ILE A 25 -4.67 0.32 1.32
N VAL A 26 -3.42 0.78 1.26
CA VAL A 26 -3.07 2.19 1.01
C VAL A 26 -2.29 2.26 -0.29
N LEU A 27 -2.76 3.06 -1.22
CA LEU A 27 -2.05 3.31 -2.47
C LEU A 27 -1.11 4.50 -2.29
N ASP A 28 0.13 4.35 -2.75
CA ASP A 28 1.08 5.45 -2.80
C ASP A 28 1.80 5.45 -4.15
N GLY A 29 2.84 6.27 -4.27
CA GLY A 29 3.65 6.28 -5.47
C GLY A 29 3.06 7.04 -6.63
N SER A 30 3.56 6.76 -7.83
CA SER A 30 3.28 7.54 -9.03
C SER A 30 1.81 7.45 -9.48
N VAL A 31 1.16 6.33 -9.23
CA VAL A 31 -0.24 6.13 -9.64
C VAL A 31 -1.16 7.15 -8.98
N VAL A 32 -0.98 7.38 -7.67
CA VAL A 32 -1.82 8.32 -6.92
C VAL A 32 -1.37 9.76 -7.16
N LYS A 33 -0.07 9.99 -7.30
CA LYS A 33 0.50 11.33 -7.46
C LYS A 33 0.30 11.93 -8.84
N GLY A 34 -0.21 11.17 -9.79
CA GLY A 34 -0.45 11.64 -11.15
C GLY A 34 0.80 11.64 -12.02
N ASN A 35 1.84 10.96 -11.61
CA ASN A 35 3.09 10.83 -12.36
C ASN A 35 3.17 9.52 -13.14
N GLU A 36 2.09 8.77 -13.15
CA GLU A 36 2.07 7.45 -13.75
C GLU A 36 2.33 7.51 -15.26
N ARG A 37 2.95 6.45 -15.75
CA ARG A 37 3.11 6.16 -17.17
C ARG A 37 2.41 4.84 -17.45
N PRO A 38 2.14 4.52 -18.74
CA PRO A 38 1.42 3.27 -19.06
C PRO A 38 2.05 2.00 -18.49
N ASP A 39 3.35 2.01 -18.28
CA ASP A 39 4.12 0.87 -17.75
C ASP A 39 4.48 1.01 -16.26
N SER A 40 3.85 1.93 -15.54
CA SER A 40 4.12 2.13 -14.11
C SER A 40 3.59 0.96 -13.29
N ASP A 41 4.36 0.54 -12.29
CA ASP A 41 3.91 -0.41 -11.29
C ASP A 41 2.88 0.22 -10.34
N ILE A 42 2.13 -0.61 -9.66
CA ILE A 42 1.19 -0.19 -8.62
C ILE A 42 1.88 -0.34 -7.28
N ASP A 43 2.20 0.78 -6.63
CA ASP A 43 2.80 0.80 -5.30
C ASP A 43 1.69 0.78 -4.25
N ALA A 44 1.74 -0.18 -3.35
CA ALA A 44 0.76 -0.32 -2.29
C ALA A 44 1.41 -0.65 -0.97
N LEU A 45 0.80 -0.15 0.09
CA LEU A 45 1.15 -0.48 1.46
C LEU A 45 -0.03 -1.23 2.06
N ILE A 46 0.22 -2.43 2.56
CA ILE A 46 -0.81 -3.28 3.13
C ILE A 46 -0.62 -3.29 4.64
N VAL A 47 -1.63 -2.82 5.36
CA VAL A 47 -1.63 -2.85 6.83
C VAL A 47 -2.18 -4.18 7.27
N VAL A 48 -1.43 -4.88 8.12
CA VAL A 48 -1.78 -6.22 8.60
C VAL A 48 -1.72 -6.28 10.12
N THR A 49 -2.28 -7.34 10.70
CA THR A 49 -2.18 -7.57 12.13
C THR A 49 -0.73 -7.86 12.52
N GLU A 50 -0.41 -7.70 13.82
CA GLU A 50 0.92 -8.03 14.32
C GLU A 50 1.28 -9.49 14.06
N GLU A 51 0.31 -10.39 14.21
CA GLU A 51 0.51 -11.81 13.94
C GLU A 51 0.86 -12.08 12.48
N LYS A 52 0.11 -11.47 11.56
CA LYS A 52 0.37 -11.60 10.13
C LYS A 52 1.71 -11.00 9.75
N TYR A 53 2.05 -9.86 10.33
CA TYR A 53 3.34 -9.21 10.11
C TYR A 53 4.50 -10.13 10.52
N ALA A 54 4.40 -10.76 11.71
CA ALA A 54 5.42 -11.69 12.18
C ALA A 54 5.57 -12.90 11.26
N GLU A 55 4.45 -13.42 10.76
CA GLU A 55 4.43 -14.52 9.79
C GLU A 55 5.15 -14.15 8.50
N LEU A 56 4.84 -12.97 7.94
CA LEU A 56 5.49 -12.48 6.73
C LEU A 56 6.97 -12.21 6.95
N ALA A 57 7.35 -11.68 8.10
CA ALA A 57 8.75 -11.45 8.45
C ALA A 57 9.53 -12.76 8.50
N ALA A 58 8.93 -13.80 9.11
CA ALA A 58 9.54 -15.12 9.18
C ALA A 58 9.76 -15.74 7.80
N GLN A 59 8.93 -15.38 6.82
CA GLN A 59 9.04 -15.82 5.43
C GLN A 59 9.86 -14.87 4.56
N ASN A 60 10.43 -13.83 5.14
CA ASN A 60 11.17 -12.78 4.44
C ASN A 60 10.32 -12.11 3.33
N ARG A 61 9.05 -11.82 3.64
CA ARG A 61 8.06 -11.30 2.69
C ARG A 61 7.51 -9.93 3.08
N LEU A 62 8.23 -9.12 3.82
CA LEU A 62 7.75 -7.78 4.22
C LEU A 62 7.68 -6.79 3.07
N ALA A 63 8.34 -7.10 1.96
CA ALA A 63 8.24 -6.36 0.70
C ALA A 63 8.20 -7.38 -0.43
N GLU A 64 7.21 -7.27 -1.31
CA GLU A 64 7.00 -8.22 -2.40
C GLU A 64 6.68 -7.53 -3.70
N VAL A 65 7.12 -8.15 -4.79
CA VAL A 65 6.69 -7.81 -6.14
C VAL A 65 5.76 -8.93 -6.61
N ILE A 66 4.54 -8.59 -6.98
CA ILE A 66 3.51 -9.57 -7.38
C ILE A 66 3.17 -9.33 -8.86
N PRO A 67 3.76 -10.10 -9.78
CA PRO A 67 3.48 -9.95 -11.21
C PRO A 67 2.19 -10.66 -11.62
N GLY A 68 1.69 -10.33 -12.80
CA GLY A 68 0.60 -11.07 -13.42
C GLY A 68 -0.81 -10.66 -13.02
N HIS A 69 -0.96 -9.69 -12.13
CA HIS A 69 -2.27 -9.22 -11.67
C HIS A 69 -2.65 -7.86 -12.24
N CYS A 70 -1.75 -7.23 -12.99
CA CYS A 70 -2.05 -5.99 -13.69
C CYS A 70 -2.67 -6.29 -15.05
N THR A 71 -3.40 -5.32 -15.60
CA THR A 71 -4.10 -5.47 -16.88
C THR A 71 -3.19 -5.20 -18.10
N TYR A 72 -1.92 -4.91 -17.88
CA TYR A 72 -0.97 -4.62 -18.93
C TYR A 72 0.28 -5.49 -18.78
N GLU A 73 0.90 -5.77 -19.91
CA GLU A 73 2.10 -6.62 -19.95
C GLU A 73 3.25 -5.97 -19.20
N GLY A 74 3.93 -6.76 -18.36
CA GLY A 74 5.06 -6.30 -17.55
C GLY A 74 4.66 -5.53 -16.30
N GLY A 75 3.36 -5.30 -16.07
CA GLY A 75 2.89 -4.64 -14.87
C GLY A 75 2.97 -5.54 -13.65
N TYR A 76 3.14 -4.95 -12.48
CA TYR A 76 3.24 -5.68 -11.21
C TYR A 76 2.78 -4.80 -10.05
N PHE A 77 2.47 -5.46 -8.93
CA PHE A 77 2.21 -4.78 -7.67
C PHE A 77 3.51 -4.75 -6.86
N ASP A 78 3.95 -3.58 -6.43
CA ASP A 78 5.07 -3.41 -5.50
C ASP A 78 4.46 -3.17 -4.13
N VAL A 79 4.52 -4.19 -3.27
CA VAL A 79 3.78 -4.23 -2.02
C VAL A 79 4.72 -4.22 -0.83
N LYS A 80 4.40 -3.41 0.17
CA LYS A 80 5.09 -3.41 1.46
C LYS A 80 4.06 -3.63 2.55
N TYR A 81 4.40 -4.46 3.54
CA TYR A 81 3.52 -4.76 4.66
C TYR A 81 3.93 -3.96 5.88
N LYS A 82 2.96 -3.40 6.57
CA LYS A 82 3.16 -2.61 7.79
C LYS A 82 2.09 -2.98 8.81
N THR A 83 2.35 -2.61 10.08
CA THR A 83 1.34 -2.72 11.13
C THR A 83 0.82 -1.33 11.48
N LYS A 84 -0.31 -1.27 12.18
CA LYS A 84 -0.85 -0.02 12.71
C LYS A 84 0.17 0.66 13.64
N ALA A 85 0.88 -0.13 14.48
CA ALA A 85 1.90 0.39 15.38
C ALA A 85 3.04 1.08 14.63
N ILE A 86 3.46 0.50 13.49
CA ILE A 86 4.48 1.11 12.63
C ILE A 86 4.00 2.44 12.08
N LEU A 87 2.73 2.52 11.63
CA LEU A 87 2.16 3.78 11.14
C LEU A 87 2.06 4.82 12.25
N ALA A 88 1.69 4.42 13.45
CA ALA A 88 1.61 5.33 14.60
C ALA A 88 2.99 5.89 14.95
N ASP A 89 4.02 5.07 14.93
CA ASP A 89 5.39 5.50 15.15
C ASP A 89 5.85 6.48 14.07
N ALA A 90 5.56 6.18 12.82
CA ALA A 90 5.89 7.06 11.69
C ALA A 90 5.19 8.41 11.81
N ALA A 91 3.97 8.45 12.33
CA ALA A 91 3.23 9.70 12.54
C ALA A 91 3.94 10.62 13.53
N LEU A 92 4.71 10.05 14.47
CA LEU A 92 5.46 10.82 15.47
C LEU A 92 6.90 11.13 15.05
N HIS A 93 7.55 10.25 14.31
CA HIS A 93 9.00 10.29 14.10
C HIS A 93 9.46 10.24 12.65
N ALA A 94 8.54 10.21 11.67
CA ALA A 94 8.94 10.05 10.28
C ALA A 94 9.85 11.17 9.80
N SER A 95 10.85 10.81 9.00
CA SER A 95 11.71 11.75 8.29
C SER A 95 10.94 12.46 7.18
N ALA A 96 11.50 13.56 6.64
CA ALA A 96 10.89 14.29 5.53
C ALA A 96 10.64 13.39 4.30
N PRO A 97 11.59 12.52 3.87
CA PRO A 97 11.32 11.61 2.75
C PRO A 97 10.15 10.67 3.01
N THR A 98 10.03 10.14 4.22
CA THR A 98 8.91 9.26 4.57
C THR A 98 7.59 10.02 4.53
N ARG A 99 7.53 11.21 5.11
CA ARG A 99 6.33 12.05 5.10
C ARG A 99 5.91 12.38 3.67
N ASN A 100 6.86 12.73 2.82
CA ASN A 100 6.59 13.07 1.42
C ASN A 100 5.98 11.90 0.65
N ALA A 101 6.36 10.66 0.97
CA ALA A 101 5.80 9.48 0.34
C ALA A 101 4.29 9.33 0.61
N TYR A 102 3.80 9.90 1.72
CA TYR A 102 2.39 9.82 2.10
C TYR A 102 1.55 11.02 1.67
N VAL A 103 2.16 12.06 1.08
CA VAL A 103 1.45 13.33 0.80
C VAL A 103 0.19 13.14 -0.03
N LYS A 104 0.20 12.25 -1.01
CA LYS A 104 -0.97 11.96 -1.84
C LYS A 104 -1.40 10.51 -1.72
N ALA A 105 -1.02 9.84 -0.64
CA ALA A 105 -1.44 8.47 -0.41
C ALA A 105 -2.95 8.40 -0.23
N ARG A 106 -3.55 7.33 -0.71
CA ARG A 106 -5.00 7.13 -0.68
C ARG A 106 -5.31 5.80 -0.01
N VAL A 107 -6.16 5.82 1.01
CA VAL A 107 -6.66 4.60 1.63
C VAL A 107 -7.75 4.02 0.72
N LEU A 108 -7.44 2.90 0.09
CA LEU A 108 -8.36 2.23 -0.83
C LEU A 108 -9.42 1.42 -0.07
N TYR A 109 -9.00 0.81 1.02
CA TYR A 109 -9.86 -0.01 1.89
C TYR A 109 -9.28 -0.01 3.29
N SER A 110 -10.15 0.02 4.30
CA SER A 110 -9.73 -0.17 5.68
C SER A 110 -10.87 -0.72 6.52
N SER A 111 -10.58 -1.71 7.34
CA SER A 111 -11.49 -2.21 8.37
C SER A 111 -11.26 -1.54 9.72
N ASP A 112 -10.26 -0.66 9.82
CA ASP A 112 -9.92 0.09 11.04
C ASP A 112 -10.00 1.59 10.73
N ALA A 113 -10.93 2.29 11.40
CA ALA A 113 -11.17 3.71 11.14
C ALA A 113 -9.99 4.61 11.50
N GLU A 114 -9.00 4.13 12.25
CA GLU A 114 -7.85 4.94 12.64
C GLU A 114 -6.74 4.98 11.58
N ILE A 115 -6.81 4.14 10.56
CA ILE A 115 -5.75 4.07 9.55
C ILE A 115 -5.69 5.35 8.71
N ALA A 116 -6.83 5.83 8.21
CA ALA A 116 -6.86 7.05 7.40
C ALA A 116 -6.31 8.27 8.16
N PRO A 117 -6.72 8.52 9.42
CA PRO A 117 -6.12 9.61 10.21
C PRO A 117 -4.60 9.46 10.42
N LEU A 118 -4.10 8.24 10.60
CA LEU A 118 -2.68 8.00 10.73
C LEU A 118 -1.92 8.33 9.45
N VAL A 119 -2.45 7.94 8.30
CA VAL A 119 -1.84 8.26 7.00
C VAL A 119 -1.77 9.78 6.81
N GLU A 120 -2.84 10.50 7.10
CA GLU A 120 -2.86 11.96 7.03
C GLU A 120 -1.83 12.60 7.96
N LYS A 121 -1.71 12.07 9.17
CA LYS A 121 -0.77 12.58 10.16
C LYS A 121 0.69 12.37 9.74
N ILE A 122 1.00 11.23 9.13
CA ILE A 122 2.33 10.97 8.59
C ILE A 122 2.68 12.00 7.51
N ALA A 123 1.73 12.33 6.66
CA ALA A 123 1.92 13.27 5.55
C ALA A 123 2.07 14.73 6.00
N ALA A 124 1.60 15.04 7.18
CA ALA A 124 1.55 16.42 7.68
C ALA A 124 2.92 17.05 7.92
#